data_094e9aef0e98cf329ce90c5b732aa144
#
_entry.id   094e9aef0e98cf329ce90c5b732aa144
#
_cell.length_a   1.000
_cell.length_b   1.000
_cell.length_c   1.000
_cell.angle_alpha   90.00
_cell.angle_beta   90.00
_cell.angle_gamma   90.00
#
_symmetry.space_group_name_H-M   'P 1'
#
loop_
_entity.id
_entity.type
_entity.pdbx_description
1 polymer ?
#
loop_
_entity_poly.entity_id
_entity_poly.type
_entity_poly.pdbx_seq_one_letter_code
_entity_poly.pdbx_strand_id
1 'polypeptide(L)'
;RVGYMLANPETTQQLLQLKMRSGLTTSQVMERVVYAAITDGRWRKHLKRLRQRLAEAHQEVGRQLARLGFERFIDSDEGMYIWTRHPAIPDSAALLDDALDQGIMLGPGQLFMVDSQATGWMRFNVAFSTDPALWEQLEKLLVKHVRRL
;
A
#
# COMPACT_ATOMS: atom_id res chain seq x y z
N ARG A 1 3.59 14.75 3.56
CA ARG A 1 4.70 15.04 2.62
C ARG A 1 5.98 15.54 3.33
N VAL A 2 6.12 15.26 4.60
CA VAL A 2 7.35 15.51 5.37
C VAL A 2 7.96 14.17 5.75
N GLY A 3 9.25 14.03 5.50
CA GLY A 3 10.04 12.86 5.86
C GLY A 3 11.47 13.25 6.16
N TYR A 4 12.24 12.32 6.70
CA TYR A 4 13.66 12.52 6.95
C TYR A 4 14.46 11.28 6.59
N MET A 5 15.72 11.46 6.29
CA MET A 5 16.69 10.38 6.09
C MET A 5 17.86 10.58 7.04
N LEU A 6 18.33 9.46 7.59
CA LEU A 6 19.56 9.39 8.39
C LEU A 6 20.60 8.62 7.58
N ALA A 7 21.75 9.23 7.34
CA ALA A 7 22.82 8.63 6.58
C ALA A 7 24.18 9.13 7.11
N ASN A 8 25.27 8.57 6.65
CA ASN A 8 26.61 9.09 6.90
C ASN A 8 26.78 10.49 6.25
N PRO A 9 27.77 11.28 6.64
CA PRO A 9 27.96 12.65 6.14
C PRO A 9 28.09 12.75 4.62
N GLU A 10 28.81 11.83 3.99
CA GLU A 10 29.03 11.82 2.54
C GLU A 10 27.72 11.61 1.78
N THR A 11 26.96 10.55 2.15
CA THR A 11 25.63 10.27 1.56
C THR A 11 24.66 11.41 1.82
N THR A 12 24.68 12.00 3.02
CA THR A 12 23.83 13.16 3.36
C THR A 12 24.10 14.33 2.42
N GLN A 13 25.37 14.61 2.13
CA GLN A 13 25.75 15.70 1.23
C GLN A 13 25.31 15.44 -0.23
N GLN A 14 25.44 14.22 -0.72
CA GLN A 14 24.94 13.84 -2.04
C GLN A 14 23.41 13.96 -2.14
N LEU A 15 22.69 13.49 -1.12
CA LEU A 15 21.24 13.61 -1.04
C LEU A 15 20.76 15.07 -0.95
N LEU A 16 21.50 15.91 -0.25
CA LEU A 16 21.21 17.36 -0.18
C LEU A 16 21.34 18.01 -1.57
N GLN A 17 22.40 17.69 -2.31
CA GLN A 17 22.57 18.17 -3.68
C GLN A 17 21.44 17.70 -4.60
N LEU A 18 21.03 16.43 -4.52
CA LEU A 18 19.89 15.91 -5.25
C LEU A 18 18.58 16.63 -4.89
N LYS A 19 18.34 16.85 -3.59
CA LYS A 19 17.16 17.59 -3.11
C LYS A 19 17.13 19.00 -3.69
N MET A 20 18.26 19.70 -3.68
CA MET A 20 18.37 21.06 -4.24
C MET A 20 18.07 21.13 -5.75
N ARG A 21 18.40 20.06 -6.49
CA ARG A 21 18.15 19.98 -7.94
C ARG A 21 16.72 19.55 -8.28
N SER A 22 16.08 18.74 -7.42
CA SER A 22 14.76 18.15 -7.71
C SER A 22 13.58 18.94 -7.15
N GLY A 23 13.65 19.40 -5.91
CA GLY A 23 12.51 20.02 -5.21
C GLY A 23 12.86 21.22 -4.37
N LEU A 24 14.13 21.70 -4.42
CA LEU A 24 14.67 22.80 -3.64
C LEU A 24 14.57 22.56 -2.13
N THR A 25 13.39 22.76 -1.54
CA THR A 25 13.17 22.67 -0.09
C THR A 25 11.86 21.97 0.25
N THR A 26 11.79 21.42 1.44
CA THR A 26 10.52 20.97 2.04
C THR A 26 9.71 22.22 2.42
N SER A 27 8.39 22.16 2.27
CA SER A 27 7.50 23.26 2.66
C SER A 27 7.60 23.52 4.17
N GLN A 28 8.03 24.73 4.55
CA GLN A 28 8.14 25.15 5.94
C GLN A 28 6.79 25.08 6.68
N VAL A 29 5.68 25.31 5.97
CA VAL A 29 4.34 25.20 6.54
C VAL A 29 4.07 23.75 6.96
N MET A 30 4.41 22.77 6.11
CA MET A 30 4.24 21.35 6.42
C MET A 30 5.15 20.91 7.56
N GLU A 31 6.38 21.39 7.61
CA GLU A 31 7.28 21.12 8.73
C GLU A 31 6.74 21.65 10.05
N ARG A 32 6.19 22.86 10.08
CA ARG A 32 5.53 23.44 11.26
C ARG A 32 4.29 22.68 11.70
N VAL A 33 3.48 22.19 10.76
CA VAL A 33 2.32 21.33 11.06
C VAL A 33 2.77 20.04 11.75
N VAL A 34 3.81 19.38 11.19
CA VAL A 34 4.37 18.17 11.81
C VAL A 34 4.96 18.46 13.18
N TYR A 35 5.72 19.54 13.31
CA TYR A 35 6.29 19.97 14.58
C TYR A 35 5.20 20.17 15.65
N ALA A 36 4.15 20.94 15.34
CA ALA A 36 3.02 21.15 16.23
C ALA A 36 2.33 19.83 16.61
N ALA A 37 2.11 18.94 15.65
CA ALA A 37 1.50 17.63 15.89
C ALA A 37 2.33 16.75 16.84
N ILE A 38 3.66 16.80 16.73
CA ILE A 38 4.57 16.00 17.57
C ILE A 38 4.66 16.59 18.99
N THR A 39 4.68 17.93 19.11
CA THR A 39 4.94 18.63 20.39
C THR A 39 3.70 18.81 21.26
N ASP A 40 2.47 18.74 20.70
CA ASP A 40 1.22 18.92 21.46
C ASP A 40 0.83 17.71 22.33
N GLY A 41 1.62 16.63 22.32
CA GLY A 41 1.43 15.41 23.11
C GLY A 41 0.32 14.46 22.62
N ARG A 42 -0.55 14.89 21.69
CA ARG A 42 -1.65 14.10 21.15
C ARG A 42 -1.18 13.05 20.14
N TRP A 43 -0.01 13.26 19.55
CA TRP A 43 0.58 12.40 18.54
C TRP A 43 0.69 10.93 18.98
N ARG A 44 1.23 10.69 20.18
CA ARG A 44 1.39 9.31 20.69
C ARG A 44 0.06 8.58 20.84
N LYS A 45 -0.98 9.27 21.33
CA LYS A 45 -2.33 8.71 21.47
C LYS A 45 -2.96 8.42 20.11
N HIS A 46 -2.74 9.32 19.14
CA HIS A 46 -3.19 9.13 17.76
C HIS A 46 -2.52 7.92 17.13
N LEU A 47 -1.20 7.78 17.21
CA LEU A 47 -0.46 6.64 16.67
C LEU A 47 -0.90 5.31 17.29
N LYS A 48 -1.13 5.27 18.61
CA LYS A 48 -1.60 4.04 19.27
C LYS A 48 -2.95 3.59 18.68
N ARG A 49 -3.90 4.54 18.52
CA ARG A 49 -5.21 4.23 17.92
C ARG A 49 -5.10 3.82 16.45
N LEU A 50 -4.26 4.49 15.69
CA LEU A 50 -4.04 4.18 14.28
C LEU A 50 -3.46 2.78 14.11
N ARG A 51 -2.41 2.45 14.88
CA ARG A 51 -1.80 1.11 14.86
C ARG A 51 -2.79 0.01 15.19
N GLN A 52 -3.62 0.21 16.22
CA GLN A 52 -4.65 -0.75 16.57
C GLN A 52 -5.65 -0.97 15.43
N ARG A 53 -6.18 0.10 14.83
CA ARG A 53 -7.10 0.00 13.69
C ARG A 53 -6.47 -0.68 12.48
N LEU A 54 -5.20 -0.38 12.21
CA LEU A 54 -4.47 -1.03 11.12
C LEU A 54 -4.26 -2.52 11.40
N ALA A 55 -3.92 -2.92 12.62
CA ALA A 55 -3.76 -4.32 12.98
C ALA A 55 -5.09 -5.10 12.81
N GLU A 56 -6.21 -4.55 13.28
CA GLU A 56 -7.55 -5.12 13.09
C GLU A 56 -7.88 -5.26 11.59
N ALA A 57 -7.59 -4.22 10.80
CA ALA A 57 -7.79 -4.24 9.35
C ALA A 57 -6.88 -5.25 8.64
N HIS A 58 -5.61 -5.37 9.07
CA HIS A 58 -4.68 -6.39 8.56
C HIS A 58 -5.19 -7.81 8.76
N GLN A 59 -5.71 -8.11 9.95
CA GLN A 59 -6.27 -9.43 10.27
C GLN A 59 -7.49 -9.73 9.40
N GLU A 60 -8.40 -8.76 9.24
CA GLU A 60 -9.59 -8.93 8.42
C GLU A 60 -9.24 -9.13 6.94
N VAL A 61 -8.48 -8.19 6.37
CA VAL A 61 -8.06 -8.24 4.97
C VAL A 61 -7.23 -9.49 4.70
N GLY A 62 -6.34 -9.86 5.62
CA GLY A 62 -5.55 -11.07 5.51
C GLY A 62 -6.37 -12.35 5.48
N ARG A 63 -7.43 -12.43 6.31
CA ARG A 63 -8.37 -13.57 6.28
C ARG A 63 -9.11 -13.67 4.94
N GLN A 64 -9.58 -12.53 4.41
CA GLN A 64 -10.27 -12.50 3.12
C GLN A 64 -9.34 -12.88 1.96
N LEU A 65 -8.10 -12.37 1.94
CA LEU A 65 -7.10 -12.73 0.95
C LEU A 65 -6.80 -14.25 0.99
N ALA A 66 -6.57 -14.80 2.18
CA ALA A 66 -6.34 -16.24 2.36
C ALA A 66 -7.55 -17.08 1.92
N ARG A 67 -8.78 -16.66 2.24
CA ARG A 67 -10.03 -17.31 1.79
C ARG A 67 -10.13 -17.37 0.27
N LEU A 68 -9.68 -16.31 -0.41
CA LEU A 68 -9.67 -16.23 -1.87
C LEU A 68 -8.44 -16.87 -2.53
N GLY A 69 -7.54 -17.50 -1.76
CA GLY A 69 -6.37 -18.20 -2.29
C GLY A 69 -5.17 -17.32 -2.60
N PHE A 70 -5.13 -16.08 -2.11
CA PHE A 70 -3.97 -15.21 -2.27
C PHE A 70 -2.83 -15.62 -1.34
N GLU A 71 -1.62 -15.51 -1.85
CA GLU A 71 -0.36 -15.71 -1.12
C GLU A 71 0.24 -14.35 -0.76
N ARG A 72 0.63 -14.15 0.50
CA ARG A 72 1.34 -12.95 0.94
C ARG A 72 2.84 -13.06 0.65
N PHE A 73 3.49 -11.96 0.32
CA PHE A 73 4.94 -11.89 0.19
C PHE A 73 5.65 -11.98 1.55
N ILE A 74 5.10 -11.32 2.55
CA ILE A 74 5.58 -11.34 3.94
C ILE A 74 4.36 -11.56 4.83
N ASP A 75 4.49 -12.42 5.82
CA ASP A 75 3.49 -12.59 6.87
C ASP A 75 3.76 -11.54 7.96
N SER A 76 3.08 -10.41 7.84
CA SER A 76 3.16 -9.28 8.78
C SER A 76 1.77 -8.69 8.95
N ASP A 77 1.45 -8.28 10.17
CA ASP A 77 0.22 -7.57 10.52
C ASP A 77 0.45 -6.06 10.70
N GLU A 78 1.56 -5.54 10.21
CA GLU A 78 1.94 -4.14 10.34
C GLU A 78 1.92 -3.38 9.00
N GLY A 79 1.72 -2.05 9.09
CA GLY A 79 1.72 -1.16 7.94
C GLY A 79 0.32 -0.93 7.35
N MET A 80 0.26 -0.21 6.23
CA MET A 80 -0.99 0.14 5.55
C MET A 80 -1.29 -0.77 4.35
N TYR A 81 -0.38 -1.65 3.98
CA TYR A 81 -0.47 -2.40 2.74
C TYR A 81 -0.10 -3.86 2.94
N ILE A 82 -0.81 -4.74 2.21
CA ILE A 82 -0.42 -6.13 2.01
C ILE A 82 0.02 -6.29 0.56
N TRP A 83 1.21 -6.85 0.36
CA TRP A 83 1.72 -7.25 -0.94
C TRP A 83 1.44 -8.74 -1.13
N THR A 84 0.69 -9.07 -2.17
CA THR A 84 0.13 -10.41 -2.34
C THR A 84 -0.01 -10.76 -3.81
N ARG A 85 -0.14 -12.06 -4.11
CA ARG A 85 -0.44 -12.57 -5.44
C ARG A 85 -1.49 -13.67 -5.38
N HIS A 86 -2.21 -13.88 -6.46
CA HIS A 86 -3.03 -15.07 -6.64
C HIS A 86 -2.34 -16.01 -7.63
N PRO A 87 -2.11 -17.31 -7.29
CA PRO A 87 -1.35 -18.25 -8.15
C PRO A 87 -1.91 -18.41 -9.56
N ALA A 88 -3.23 -18.33 -9.72
CA ALA A 88 -3.89 -18.43 -11.01
C ALA A 88 -3.91 -17.10 -11.81
N ILE A 89 -3.33 -16.01 -11.32
CA ILE A 89 -3.29 -14.73 -12.00
C ILE A 89 -1.83 -14.34 -12.26
N PRO A 90 -1.28 -14.67 -13.44
CA PRO A 90 0.11 -14.39 -13.77
C PRO A 90 0.37 -12.89 -13.99
N ASP A 91 -0.64 -12.13 -14.38
CA ASP A 91 -0.59 -10.68 -14.58
C ASP A 91 -1.76 -10.00 -13.87
N SER A 92 -1.45 -9.28 -12.80
CA SER A 92 -2.45 -8.56 -12.02
C SER A 92 -3.09 -7.37 -12.76
N ALA A 93 -2.42 -6.83 -13.78
CA ALA A 93 -2.96 -5.76 -14.60
C ALA A 93 -4.12 -6.23 -15.49
N ALA A 94 -4.15 -7.50 -15.84
CA ALA A 94 -5.25 -8.08 -16.62
C ALA A 94 -6.60 -8.04 -15.89
N LEU A 95 -6.60 -7.89 -14.56
CA LEU A 95 -7.82 -7.72 -13.77
C LEU A 95 -8.35 -6.28 -13.74
N LEU A 96 -7.52 -5.30 -14.15
CA LEU A 96 -7.76 -3.90 -13.84
C LEU A 96 -9.04 -3.37 -14.48
N ASP A 97 -9.24 -3.61 -15.77
CA ASP A 97 -10.40 -3.10 -16.51
C ASP A 97 -11.70 -3.71 -15.98
N ASP A 98 -11.75 -5.04 -15.85
CA ASP A 98 -12.91 -5.74 -15.30
C ASP A 98 -13.19 -5.33 -13.82
N ALA A 99 -12.17 -4.96 -13.06
CA ALA A 99 -12.31 -4.45 -11.70
C ALA A 99 -12.88 -3.02 -11.66
N LEU A 100 -12.38 -2.15 -12.53
CA LEU A 100 -12.85 -0.77 -12.67
C LEU A 100 -14.33 -0.72 -13.09
N ASP A 101 -14.76 -1.60 -13.99
CA ASP A 101 -16.17 -1.73 -14.40
C ASP A 101 -17.09 -2.08 -13.22
N GLN A 102 -16.55 -2.72 -12.18
CA GLN A 102 -17.26 -3.05 -10.94
C GLN A 102 -17.00 -2.03 -9.80
N GLY A 103 -16.36 -0.91 -10.10
CA GLY A 103 -16.03 0.13 -9.12
C GLY A 103 -14.89 -0.22 -8.17
N ILE A 104 -14.07 -1.25 -8.50
CA ILE A 104 -12.92 -1.65 -7.71
C ILE A 104 -11.64 -1.06 -8.32
N MET A 105 -10.89 -0.29 -7.55
CA MET A 105 -9.56 0.15 -7.93
C MET A 105 -8.50 -0.79 -7.35
N LEU A 106 -7.93 -1.65 -8.20
CA LEU A 106 -6.81 -2.51 -7.81
C LEU A 106 -5.47 -1.76 -7.92
N GLY A 107 -4.48 -2.23 -7.15
CA GLY A 107 -3.10 -1.78 -7.23
C GLY A 107 -2.20 -2.85 -7.89
N PRO A 108 -2.19 -2.97 -9.23
CA PRO A 108 -1.39 -3.98 -9.91
C PRO A 108 0.10 -3.78 -9.66
N GLY A 109 0.82 -4.88 -9.55
CA GLY A 109 2.21 -4.89 -9.09
C GLY A 109 3.16 -4.14 -10.00
N GLN A 110 2.94 -4.15 -11.28
CA GLN A 110 3.78 -3.43 -12.26
C GLN A 110 3.94 -1.93 -11.96
N LEU A 111 2.97 -1.29 -11.30
CA LEU A 111 3.06 0.12 -10.88
C LEU A 111 4.10 0.35 -9.77
N PHE A 112 4.57 -0.71 -9.12
CA PHE A 112 5.51 -0.66 -8.00
C PHE A 112 6.85 -1.35 -8.32
N MET A 113 7.00 -1.87 -9.55
CA MET A 113 8.22 -2.49 -10.05
C MET A 113 9.05 -1.47 -10.82
N VAL A 114 10.37 -1.57 -10.73
CA VAL A 114 11.30 -0.64 -11.40
C VAL A 114 11.22 -0.76 -12.93
N ASP A 115 11.03 -1.97 -13.41
CA ASP A 115 11.00 -2.32 -14.84
C ASP A 115 9.58 -2.38 -15.43
N SER A 116 8.55 -2.15 -14.60
CA SER A 116 7.14 -2.20 -14.99
C SER A 116 6.71 -3.49 -15.70
N GLN A 117 7.41 -4.60 -15.44
CA GLN A 117 7.09 -5.90 -16.04
C GLN A 117 5.76 -6.44 -15.51
N ALA A 118 5.10 -7.25 -16.35
CA ALA A 118 3.90 -7.98 -15.95
C ALA A 118 4.18 -8.88 -14.75
N THR A 119 3.30 -8.84 -13.77
CA THR A 119 3.45 -9.60 -12.54
C THR A 119 2.09 -9.93 -11.92
N GLY A 120 1.97 -11.12 -11.33
CA GLY A 120 0.79 -11.51 -10.55
C GLY A 120 0.69 -10.83 -9.17
N TRP A 121 1.73 -10.12 -8.76
CA TRP A 121 1.70 -9.37 -7.50
C TRP A 121 0.78 -8.16 -7.58
N MET A 122 0.12 -7.84 -6.47
CA MET A 122 -0.71 -6.65 -6.32
C MET A 122 -0.71 -6.15 -4.87
N ARG A 123 -1.09 -4.90 -4.69
CA ARG A 123 -1.09 -4.23 -3.40
C ARG A 123 -2.49 -3.91 -2.93
N PHE A 124 -2.84 -4.37 -1.73
CA PHE A 124 -4.08 -3.99 -1.05
C PHE A 124 -3.80 -2.99 0.06
N ASN A 125 -4.58 -1.91 0.11
CA ASN A 125 -4.56 -0.97 1.23
C ASN A 125 -5.55 -1.45 2.29
N VAL A 126 -5.06 -1.93 3.44
CA VAL A 126 -5.90 -2.53 4.47
C VAL A 126 -6.96 -1.58 5.02
N ALA A 127 -6.68 -0.27 5.08
CA ALA A 127 -7.63 0.71 5.59
C ALA A 127 -8.85 0.93 4.67
N PHE A 128 -8.72 0.58 3.38
CA PHE A 128 -9.79 0.73 2.38
C PHE A 128 -10.35 -0.62 1.89
N SER A 129 -9.81 -1.74 2.39
CA SER A 129 -10.19 -3.08 1.94
C SER A 129 -10.99 -3.85 3.00
N THR A 130 -11.65 -3.15 3.93
CA THR A 130 -12.48 -3.79 4.97
C THR A 130 -13.95 -3.94 4.57
N ASP A 131 -14.38 -3.38 3.44
CA ASP A 131 -15.75 -3.48 2.95
C ASP A 131 -16.04 -4.91 2.44
N PRO A 132 -17.05 -5.61 2.97
CA PRO A 132 -17.44 -6.93 2.51
C PRO A 132 -17.79 -6.99 1.01
N ALA A 133 -18.40 -5.93 0.47
CA ALA A 133 -18.79 -5.86 -0.93
C ALA A 133 -17.58 -5.96 -1.89
N LEU A 134 -16.42 -5.41 -1.47
CA LEU A 134 -15.17 -5.55 -2.21
C LEU A 134 -14.81 -7.03 -2.44
N TRP A 135 -14.92 -7.84 -1.39
CA TRP A 135 -14.51 -9.25 -1.42
C TRP A 135 -15.44 -10.13 -2.25
N GLU A 136 -16.75 -9.85 -2.20
CA GLU A 136 -17.74 -10.53 -3.04
C GLU A 136 -17.49 -10.25 -4.53
N GLN A 137 -17.19 -9.00 -4.86
CA GLN A 137 -16.91 -8.59 -6.23
C GLN A 137 -15.57 -9.15 -6.72
N LEU A 138 -14.53 -9.09 -5.87
CA LEU A 138 -13.22 -9.65 -6.19
C LEU A 138 -13.30 -11.17 -6.43
N GLU A 139 -14.09 -11.90 -5.65
CA GLU A 139 -14.34 -13.33 -5.84
C GLU A 139 -14.97 -13.62 -7.21
N LYS A 140 -15.97 -12.84 -7.60
CA LYS A 140 -16.60 -12.97 -8.94
C LYS A 140 -15.59 -12.69 -10.07
N LEU A 141 -14.74 -11.68 -9.91
CA LEU A 141 -13.67 -11.37 -10.85
C LEU A 141 -12.68 -12.52 -11.00
N LEU A 142 -12.22 -13.08 -9.89
CA LEU A 142 -11.29 -14.22 -9.90
C LEU A 142 -11.90 -15.43 -10.60
N VAL A 143 -13.15 -15.79 -10.28
CA VAL A 143 -13.85 -16.90 -10.95
C VAL A 143 -13.96 -16.68 -12.46
N LYS A 144 -14.26 -15.45 -12.90
CA LYS A 144 -14.33 -15.08 -14.31
C LYS A 144 -12.99 -15.25 -15.02
N HIS A 145 -11.88 -14.80 -14.37
CA HIS A 145 -10.53 -14.85 -14.95
C HIS A 145 -9.94 -16.26 -14.94
N VAL A 146 -10.09 -17.01 -13.85
CA VAL A 146 -9.60 -18.39 -13.75
C VAL A 146 -10.29 -19.33 -14.75
N ARG A 147 -11.56 -19.08 -15.12
CA ARG A 147 -12.26 -19.84 -16.15
C ARG A 147 -11.85 -19.51 -17.60
N ARG A 148 -11.13 -18.39 -17.79
CA ARG A 148 -10.66 -17.96 -19.13
C ARG A 148 -9.23 -18.41 -19.44
N LEU A 149 -8.50 -18.90 -18.42
CA LEU A 149 -7.16 -19.51 -18.56
C LEU A 149 -7.27 -21.02 -18.77
#